data_9122cf88fa44a5c4604b00cbdc5146ac
#
_entry.id   9122cf88fa44a5c4604b00cbdc5146ac
#
_cell.length_a   1.000
_cell.length_b   1.000
_cell.length_c   1.000
_cell.angle_alpha   90.00
_cell.angle_beta   90.00
_cell.angle_gamma   90.00
#
_symmetry.space_group_name_H-M   'P 1'
#
loop_
_entity.id
_entity.type
_entity.pdbx_description
1 polymer ?
#
loop_
_entity_poly.entity_id
_entity_poly.type
_entity_poly.pdbx_seq_one_letter_code
_entity_poly.pdbx_strand_id
1 'polypeptide(L)'
;MKDISLYFKQNNFGQFCLVEKDLISNNINTTGVWEPHLYYFYSQFIKPDYVVVDGGANIGFHSVQFAKLASEGKVYCFEPQPLIFNVLSTNSLLNGLSNIISQYRLGLGDKPNNLRMTPLQKQVFNENCINWGGRGLTDGQEGEEIVETITLDSLNLKKLDLIKLDVQGFEYKAFIGGEKTIKKHTPIIFLENYPTSEIDQKVIKLLKNWGYVKYRLLCTQYKEDCILLNPKIHNKEIEFIENQKQYSWEK
;
A
#
# COMPACT_ATOMS: atom_id res chain seq x y z
N MET A 1 11.85 7.56 24.01
CA MET A 1 10.96 8.06 22.93
C MET A 1 10.31 9.33 23.44
N LYS A 2 10.33 10.44 22.69
CA LYS A 2 9.47 11.60 23.00
C LYS A 2 8.02 11.11 22.94
N ASP A 3 7.15 11.69 23.78
CA ASP A 3 5.74 11.34 23.81
C ASP A 3 5.13 11.51 22.42
N ILE A 4 4.55 10.44 21.89
CA ILE A 4 3.87 10.43 20.60
C ILE A 4 2.43 10.81 20.88
N SER A 5 2.00 11.93 20.32
CA SER A 5 0.62 12.40 20.45
C SER A 5 -0.23 11.93 19.28
N LEU A 6 -1.46 11.54 19.57
CA LEU A 6 -2.48 11.18 18.59
C LEU A 6 -3.63 12.19 18.65
N TYR A 7 -4.23 12.46 17.50
CA TYR A 7 -5.41 13.31 17.41
C TYR A 7 -6.42 12.76 16.40
N PHE A 8 -7.65 13.25 16.44
CA PHE A 8 -8.72 12.78 15.58
C PHE A 8 -9.12 13.84 14.56
N LYS A 9 -9.40 13.41 13.34
CA LYS A 9 -9.84 14.25 12.24
C LYS A 9 -10.99 13.58 11.48
N GLN A 10 -12.08 14.33 11.28
CA GLN A 10 -13.14 13.94 10.35
C GLN A 10 -12.87 14.57 8.99
N ASN A 11 -13.01 13.79 7.92
CA ASN A 11 -12.95 14.25 6.54
C ASN A 11 -13.99 13.51 5.66
N ASN A 12 -13.95 13.72 4.34
CA ASN A 12 -14.88 13.09 3.39
C ASN A 12 -14.76 11.56 3.32
N PHE A 13 -13.63 11.00 3.74
CA PHE A 13 -13.38 9.55 3.72
C PHE A 13 -13.73 8.86 5.04
N GLY A 14 -13.92 9.60 6.11
CA GLY A 14 -14.27 9.06 7.42
C GLY A 14 -13.62 9.78 8.59
N GLN A 15 -13.64 9.13 9.73
CA GLN A 15 -12.97 9.59 10.93
C GLN A 15 -11.61 8.89 11.08
N PHE A 16 -10.55 9.67 11.30
CA PHE A 16 -9.19 9.15 11.39
C PHE A 16 -8.50 9.57 12.69
N CYS A 17 -7.86 8.62 13.32
CA CYS A 17 -6.80 8.84 14.30
C CYS A 17 -5.52 9.10 13.51
N LEU A 18 -4.85 10.19 13.80
CA LEU A 18 -3.66 10.68 13.12
C LEU A 18 -2.51 10.82 14.11
N VAL A 19 -1.28 10.71 13.63
CA VAL A 19 -0.05 10.82 14.42
C VAL A 19 0.49 12.25 14.30
N GLU A 20 0.74 12.89 15.44
CA GLU A 20 1.30 14.24 15.44
C GLU A 20 2.70 14.24 14.80
N LYS A 21 2.98 15.26 14.00
CA LYS A 21 4.24 15.44 13.25
C LYS A 21 4.54 14.38 12.20
N ASP A 22 3.64 13.43 11.95
CA ASP A 22 3.79 12.50 10.84
C ASP A 22 3.45 13.15 9.49
N LEU A 23 4.27 12.88 8.47
CA LEU A 23 4.13 13.46 7.14
C LEU A 23 2.74 13.17 6.52
N ILE A 24 2.33 11.91 6.55
CA ILE A 24 1.06 11.45 5.97
C ILE A 24 -0.11 12.04 6.76
N SER A 25 -0.06 11.94 8.09
CA SER A 25 -1.08 12.49 8.99
C SER A 25 -1.24 14.01 8.83
N ASN A 26 -0.14 14.75 8.71
CA ASN A 26 -0.16 16.20 8.48
C ASN A 26 -0.78 16.54 7.12
N ASN A 27 -0.50 15.76 6.10
CA ASN A 27 -1.10 15.95 4.77
C ASN A 27 -2.61 15.72 4.84
N ILE A 28 -3.06 14.61 5.43
CA ILE A 28 -4.49 14.29 5.62
C ILE A 28 -5.18 15.37 6.47
N ASN A 29 -4.51 15.87 7.50
CA ASN A 29 -5.07 16.95 8.34
C ASN A 29 -5.31 18.25 7.57
N THR A 30 -4.41 18.59 6.66
CA THR A 30 -4.45 19.86 5.90
C THR A 30 -5.34 19.78 4.67
N THR A 31 -5.24 18.70 3.92
CA THR A 31 -5.90 18.54 2.60
C THR A 31 -7.18 17.69 2.67
N GLY A 32 -7.33 16.89 3.73
CA GLY A 32 -8.40 15.91 3.87
C GLY A 32 -8.15 14.58 3.17
N VAL A 33 -7.04 14.43 2.44
CA VAL A 33 -6.75 13.24 1.63
C VAL A 33 -5.25 12.99 1.52
N TRP A 34 -4.86 11.72 1.41
CA TRP A 34 -3.53 11.28 1.01
C TRP A 34 -3.61 10.68 -0.39
N GLU A 35 -2.69 11.03 -1.29
CA GLU A 35 -2.61 10.52 -2.67
C GLU A 35 -3.97 10.53 -3.42
N PRO A 36 -4.58 11.72 -3.63
CA PRO A 36 -5.92 11.83 -4.21
C PRO A 36 -6.03 11.24 -5.62
N HIS A 37 -4.93 11.23 -6.37
CA HIS A 37 -4.85 10.66 -7.71
C HIS A 37 -5.03 9.13 -7.68
N LEU A 38 -4.52 8.42 -6.66
CA LEU A 38 -4.72 6.98 -6.49
C LEU A 38 -6.18 6.68 -6.18
N TYR A 39 -6.81 7.48 -5.29
CA TYR A 39 -8.23 7.30 -4.98
C TYR A 39 -9.11 7.42 -6.22
N TYR A 40 -8.78 8.32 -7.15
CA TYR A 40 -9.49 8.43 -8.42
C TYR A 40 -9.53 7.10 -9.17
N PHE A 41 -8.39 6.40 -9.30
CA PHE A 41 -8.34 5.10 -9.97
C PHE A 41 -8.99 3.99 -9.13
N TYR A 42 -8.80 3.97 -7.81
CA TYR A 42 -9.47 3.01 -6.93
C TYR A 42 -10.98 3.05 -7.10
N SER A 43 -11.56 4.26 -7.13
CA SER A 43 -13.01 4.45 -7.28
C SER A 43 -13.56 3.99 -8.62
N GLN A 44 -12.73 3.89 -9.65
CA GLN A 44 -13.13 3.40 -10.97
C GLN A 44 -12.96 1.87 -11.12
N PHE A 45 -11.99 1.29 -10.41
CA PHE A 45 -11.62 -0.11 -10.61
C PHE A 45 -12.21 -1.05 -9.56
N ILE A 46 -12.30 -0.62 -8.30
CA ILE A 46 -12.78 -1.49 -7.22
C ILE A 46 -14.29 -1.68 -7.30
N LYS A 47 -14.71 -2.94 -7.32
CA LYS A 47 -16.11 -3.34 -7.24
C LYS A 47 -16.49 -3.77 -5.83
N PRO A 48 -17.78 -3.75 -5.46
CA PRO A 48 -18.23 -4.07 -4.10
C PRO A 48 -17.75 -5.43 -3.56
N ASP A 49 -17.61 -6.43 -4.43
CA ASP A 49 -17.23 -7.80 -4.08
C ASP A 49 -15.70 -8.08 -4.14
N TYR A 50 -14.88 -7.05 -4.35
CA TYR A 50 -13.43 -7.21 -4.53
C TYR A 50 -12.73 -7.67 -3.25
N VAL A 51 -11.73 -8.51 -3.43
CA VAL A 51 -10.74 -8.87 -2.42
C VAL A 51 -9.46 -8.09 -2.71
N VAL A 52 -9.05 -7.29 -1.74
CA VAL A 52 -7.92 -6.36 -1.85
C VAL A 52 -6.83 -6.74 -0.85
N VAL A 53 -5.58 -6.66 -1.26
CA VAL A 53 -4.40 -6.69 -0.38
C VAL A 53 -3.75 -5.31 -0.36
N ASP A 54 -3.54 -4.78 0.85
CA ASP A 54 -2.86 -3.52 1.13
C ASP A 54 -1.58 -3.81 1.92
N GLY A 55 -0.47 -3.91 1.21
CA GLY A 55 0.86 -4.12 1.78
C GLY A 55 1.55 -2.78 2.03
N GLY A 56 1.96 -2.54 3.29
CA GLY A 56 2.38 -1.23 3.76
C GLY A 56 1.18 -0.32 4.00
N ALA A 57 0.19 -0.85 4.72
CA ALA A 57 -1.10 -0.17 4.91
C ALA A 57 -1.00 1.13 5.74
N ASN A 58 0.12 1.35 6.41
CA ASN A 58 0.38 2.51 7.25
C ASN A 58 -0.77 2.75 8.25
N ILE A 59 -1.22 3.97 8.45
CA ILE A 59 -2.37 4.32 9.32
C ILE A 59 -3.72 3.84 8.77
N GLY A 60 -3.75 3.13 7.64
CA GLY A 60 -4.96 2.55 7.05
C GLY A 60 -5.81 3.52 6.25
N PHE A 61 -5.27 4.65 5.78
CA PHE A 61 -6.05 5.62 5.02
C PHE A 61 -6.59 5.01 3.70
N HIS A 62 -5.73 4.36 2.93
CA HIS A 62 -6.16 3.61 1.72
C HIS A 62 -7.00 2.39 2.07
N SER A 63 -6.65 1.66 3.13
CA SER A 63 -7.43 0.50 3.57
C SER A 63 -8.89 0.83 3.86
N VAL A 64 -9.16 1.99 4.49
CA VAL A 64 -10.53 2.50 4.72
C VAL A 64 -11.22 2.82 3.41
N GLN A 65 -10.52 3.43 2.45
CA GLN A 65 -11.06 3.70 1.12
C GLN A 65 -11.39 2.40 0.37
N PHE A 66 -10.48 1.43 0.38
CA PHE A 66 -10.71 0.11 -0.23
C PHE A 66 -11.94 -0.58 0.38
N ALA A 67 -12.06 -0.59 1.70
CA ALA A 67 -13.16 -1.25 2.38
C ALA A 67 -14.51 -0.58 2.13
N LYS A 68 -14.54 0.74 1.93
CA LYS A 68 -15.77 1.46 1.53
C LYS A 68 -16.16 1.17 0.09
N LEU A 69 -15.20 1.00 -0.80
CA LEU A 69 -15.45 0.64 -2.19
C LEU A 69 -15.80 -0.86 -2.32
N ALA A 70 -15.05 -1.74 -1.65
CA ALA A 70 -15.26 -3.18 -1.62
C ALA A 70 -16.22 -3.59 -0.46
N SER A 71 -17.38 -2.97 -0.39
CA SER A 71 -18.31 -3.05 0.75
C SER A 71 -18.88 -4.45 1.03
N GLU A 72 -18.87 -5.34 0.05
CA GLU A 72 -19.27 -6.74 0.12
C GLU A 72 -18.08 -7.71 0.02
N GLY A 73 -16.88 -7.16 -0.10
CA GLY A 73 -15.62 -7.85 -0.28
C GLY A 73 -14.79 -8.00 0.98
N LYS A 74 -13.48 -7.99 0.80
CA LYS A 74 -12.51 -8.13 1.89
C LYS A 74 -11.25 -7.35 1.61
N VAL A 75 -10.66 -6.74 2.66
CA VAL A 75 -9.38 -6.05 2.59
C VAL A 75 -8.42 -6.69 3.60
N TYR A 76 -7.26 -7.14 3.12
CA TYR A 76 -6.19 -7.71 3.93
C TYR A 76 -5.06 -6.70 4.05
N CYS A 77 -4.88 -6.13 5.23
CA CYS A 77 -3.92 -5.05 5.50
C CYS A 77 -2.69 -5.58 6.22
N PHE A 78 -1.51 -5.19 5.74
CA PHE A 78 -0.22 -5.55 6.34
C PHE A 78 0.54 -4.29 6.72
N GLU A 79 0.77 -4.11 8.02
CA GLU A 79 1.56 -3.02 8.58
C GLU A 79 2.43 -3.55 9.72
N PRO A 80 3.76 -3.65 9.52
CA PRO A 80 4.63 -4.27 10.52
C PRO A 80 4.94 -3.37 11.73
N GLN A 81 4.84 -2.05 11.61
CA GLN A 81 5.19 -1.12 12.69
C GLN A 81 4.15 -1.15 13.82
N PRO A 82 4.53 -1.46 15.08
CA PRO A 82 3.56 -1.64 16.16
C PRO A 82 2.66 -0.43 16.42
N LEU A 83 3.24 0.78 16.46
CA LEU A 83 2.48 2.01 16.68
C LEU A 83 1.50 2.27 15.54
N ILE A 84 2.00 2.23 14.32
CA ILE A 84 1.24 2.54 13.11
C ILE A 84 0.13 1.51 12.88
N PHE A 85 0.40 0.23 13.16
CA PHE A 85 -0.61 -0.83 13.18
C PHE A 85 -1.75 -0.56 14.17
N ASN A 86 -1.44 -0.06 15.37
CA ASN A 86 -2.47 0.31 16.35
C ASN A 86 -3.34 1.48 15.83
N VAL A 87 -2.74 2.44 15.14
CA VAL A 87 -3.47 3.54 14.51
C VAL A 87 -4.35 3.02 13.38
N LEU A 88 -3.83 2.14 12.51
CA LEU A 88 -4.62 1.44 11.48
C LEU A 88 -5.83 0.71 12.09
N SER A 89 -5.61 -0.03 13.17
CA SER A 89 -6.68 -0.75 13.86
C SER A 89 -7.75 0.21 14.41
N THR A 90 -7.32 1.32 14.99
CA THR A 90 -8.21 2.39 15.47
C THR A 90 -9.02 2.97 14.30
N ASN A 91 -8.39 3.25 13.16
CA ASN A 91 -9.05 3.81 11.99
C ASN A 91 -10.07 2.84 11.36
N SER A 92 -9.80 1.55 11.37
CA SER A 92 -10.76 0.53 10.96
C SER A 92 -12.00 0.52 11.87
N LEU A 93 -11.80 0.58 13.19
CA LEU A 93 -12.87 0.62 14.19
C LEU A 93 -13.71 1.89 14.09
N LEU A 94 -13.08 3.07 14.03
CA LEU A 94 -13.75 4.36 13.92
C LEU A 94 -14.68 4.47 12.71
N ASN A 95 -14.36 3.74 11.64
CA ASN A 95 -15.16 3.73 10.42
C ASN A 95 -16.14 2.55 10.33
N GLY A 96 -16.22 1.70 11.36
CA GLY A 96 -17.13 0.54 11.37
C GLY A 96 -16.78 -0.56 10.37
N LEU A 97 -15.50 -0.68 9.97
CA LEU A 97 -15.04 -1.54 8.87
C LEU A 97 -14.34 -2.83 9.33
N SER A 98 -14.37 -3.15 10.61
CA SER A 98 -13.65 -4.31 11.18
C SER A 98 -14.13 -5.67 10.66
N ASN A 99 -15.32 -5.74 10.08
CA ASN A 99 -15.85 -6.93 9.43
C ASN A 99 -15.33 -7.11 7.99
N ILE A 100 -14.88 -6.02 7.35
CA ILE A 100 -14.32 -6.01 5.99
C ILE A 100 -12.80 -6.04 6.02
N ILE A 101 -12.16 -5.29 6.93
CA ILE A 101 -10.70 -5.18 7.05
C ILE A 101 -10.17 -6.27 8.00
N SER A 102 -9.32 -7.14 7.46
CA SER A 102 -8.47 -8.05 8.24
C SER A 102 -7.06 -7.48 8.34
N GLN A 103 -6.58 -7.31 9.56
CA GLN A 103 -5.35 -6.58 9.84
C GLN A 103 -4.27 -7.54 10.35
N TYR A 104 -3.06 -7.38 9.83
CA TYR A 104 -1.90 -8.19 10.19
C TYR A 104 -0.72 -7.28 10.52
N ARG A 105 -0.22 -7.40 11.77
CA ARG A 105 1.03 -6.73 12.16
C ARG A 105 2.23 -7.54 11.68
N LEU A 106 2.33 -7.69 10.38
CA LEU A 106 3.31 -8.52 9.68
C LEU A 106 3.84 -7.77 8.46
N GLY A 107 5.06 -8.07 8.06
CA GLY A 107 5.57 -7.70 6.74
C GLY A 107 5.25 -8.77 5.69
N LEU A 108 5.17 -8.37 4.42
CA LEU A 108 5.12 -9.29 3.29
C LEU A 108 6.54 -9.54 2.78
N GLY A 109 6.92 -10.79 2.60
CA GLY A 109 8.24 -11.20 2.14
C GLY A 109 8.22 -12.47 1.30
N ASP A 110 9.41 -12.91 0.87
CA ASP A 110 9.61 -14.13 0.09
C ASP A 110 9.51 -15.42 0.92
N LYS A 111 9.61 -15.31 2.23
CA LYS A 111 9.51 -16.44 3.18
C LYS A 111 9.15 -15.90 4.58
N PRO A 112 8.63 -16.76 5.49
CA PRO A 112 8.56 -16.44 6.90
C PRO A 112 9.95 -16.12 7.46
N ASN A 113 10.09 -15.00 8.15
CA ASN A 113 11.35 -14.55 8.74
C ASN A 113 11.07 -13.53 9.86
N ASN A 114 12.08 -13.31 10.69
CA ASN A 114 12.13 -12.20 11.65
C ASN A 114 13.13 -11.17 11.12
N LEU A 115 12.62 -10.02 10.74
CA LEU A 115 13.39 -8.90 10.22
C LEU A 115 13.31 -7.71 11.19
N ARG A 116 14.00 -6.64 10.88
CA ARG A 116 13.95 -5.41 11.68
C ARG A 116 13.39 -4.26 10.83
N MET A 117 12.68 -3.34 11.48
CA MET A 117 12.35 -2.05 10.87
C MET A 117 13.60 -1.19 10.76
N THR A 118 13.79 -0.48 9.66
CA THR A 118 14.84 0.53 9.54
C THR A 118 14.68 1.61 10.62
N PRO A 119 15.78 2.20 11.14
CA PRO A 119 15.69 3.17 12.20
C PRO A 119 14.82 4.38 11.85
N LEU A 120 13.93 4.78 12.77
CA LEU A 120 13.05 5.93 12.58
C LEU A 120 13.84 7.24 12.38
N GLN A 121 15.01 7.37 12.99
CA GLN A 121 15.85 8.57 12.85
C GLN A 121 16.22 8.88 11.39
N LYS A 122 16.28 7.87 10.52
CA LYS A 122 16.53 8.06 9.08
C LYS A 122 15.34 8.72 8.36
N GLN A 123 14.18 8.79 9.00
CA GLN A 123 12.94 9.34 8.47
C GLN A 123 12.53 10.66 9.15
N VAL A 124 13.42 11.26 9.93
CA VAL A 124 13.20 12.56 10.56
C VAL A 124 13.69 13.66 9.63
N PHE A 125 12.80 14.40 9.01
CA PHE A 125 13.15 15.53 8.13
C PHE A 125 13.49 16.79 8.92
N ASN A 126 12.76 17.05 10.02
CA ASN A 126 13.00 18.13 10.96
C ASN A 126 12.23 17.88 12.27
N GLU A 127 12.30 18.81 13.23
CA GLU A 127 11.65 18.68 14.55
C GLU A 127 10.11 18.56 14.50
N ASN A 128 9.49 18.94 13.37
CA ASN A 128 8.05 18.92 13.16
C ASN A 128 7.58 17.98 12.04
N CYS A 129 8.50 17.22 11.44
CA CYS A 129 8.15 16.31 10.34
C CYS A 129 8.95 15.01 10.41
N ILE A 130 8.23 13.92 10.62
CA ILE A 130 8.71 12.53 10.64
C ILE A 130 7.91 11.77 9.57
N ASN A 131 8.55 10.93 8.79
CA ASN A 131 7.85 10.04 7.85
C ASN A 131 7.82 8.61 8.39
N TRP A 132 6.79 8.25 9.13
CA TRP A 132 6.59 6.87 9.58
C TRP A 132 6.40 5.90 8.39
N GLY A 133 5.81 6.38 7.30
CA GLY A 133 5.59 5.60 6.08
C GLY A 133 6.87 5.25 5.31
N GLY A 134 7.95 6.01 5.50
CA GLY A 134 9.23 5.77 4.82
C GLY A 134 10.11 4.67 5.42
N ARG A 135 9.63 3.92 6.43
CA ARG A 135 10.40 2.84 7.06
C ARG A 135 10.20 1.52 6.32
N GLY A 136 11.29 0.93 5.88
CA GLY A 136 11.30 -0.41 5.27
C GLY A 136 11.80 -1.48 6.23
N LEU A 137 11.81 -2.74 5.74
CA LEU A 137 12.39 -3.88 6.43
C LEU A 137 13.88 -4.03 6.11
N THR A 138 14.65 -4.55 7.06
CA THR A 138 16.07 -4.85 6.89
C THR A 138 16.44 -6.14 7.63
N ASP A 139 17.39 -6.88 7.08
CA ASP A 139 18.07 -8.00 7.74
C ASP A 139 19.33 -7.55 8.52
N GLY A 140 19.68 -6.26 8.44
CA GLY A 140 20.79 -5.65 9.15
C GLY A 140 20.56 -5.50 10.66
N GLN A 141 21.64 -5.47 11.43
CA GLN A 141 21.59 -5.32 12.89
C GLN A 141 21.21 -3.91 13.34
N GLU A 142 21.28 -2.92 12.46
CA GLU A 142 20.98 -1.51 12.75
C GLU A 142 19.48 -1.20 12.90
N GLY A 143 18.61 -2.20 12.67
CA GLY A 143 17.16 -2.03 12.79
C GLY A 143 16.69 -1.97 14.24
N GLU A 144 15.54 -1.33 14.45
CA GLU A 144 14.95 -1.14 15.78
C GLU A 144 14.05 -2.30 16.20
N GLU A 145 12.76 -2.28 15.77
CA GLU A 145 11.80 -3.30 16.17
C GLU A 145 11.96 -4.57 15.33
N ILE A 146 11.82 -5.73 15.98
CA ILE A 146 11.72 -7.03 15.29
C ILE A 146 10.27 -7.19 14.81
N VAL A 147 10.11 -7.55 13.55
CA VAL A 147 8.82 -7.81 12.89
C VAL A 147 8.88 -9.15 12.15
N GLU A 148 7.79 -9.87 12.22
CA GLU A 148 7.62 -11.12 11.48
C GLU A 148 7.18 -10.82 10.05
N THR A 149 7.65 -11.63 9.10
CA THR A 149 7.18 -11.62 7.72
C THR A 149 6.51 -12.94 7.36
N ILE A 150 5.54 -12.85 6.46
CA ILE A 150 4.89 -14.01 5.83
C ILE A 150 4.90 -13.85 4.32
N THR A 151 4.57 -14.92 3.62
CA THR A 151 4.35 -14.86 2.17
C THR A 151 2.87 -14.60 1.88
N LEU A 152 2.57 -13.85 0.82
CA LEU A 152 1.19 -13.67 0.36
C LEU A 152 0.55 -15.03 0.00
N ASP A 153 1.34 -15.96 -0.55
CA ASP A 153 0.89 -17.30 -0.89
C ASP A 153 0.39 -18.11 0.32
N SER A 154 0.94 -17.84 1.52
CA SER A 154 0.53 -18.54 2.75
C SER A 154 -0.89 -18.21 3.21
N LEU A 155 -1.48 -17.11 2.75
CA LEU A 155 -2.87 -16.74 3.04
C LEU A 155 -3.88 -17.65 2.32
N ASN A 156 -3.46 -18.40 1.31
CA ASN A 156 -4.32 -19.29 0.52
C ASN A 156 -5.62 -18.63 0.05
N LEU A 157 -5.52 -17.40 -0.45
CA LEU A 157 -6.67 -16.60 -0.87
C LEU A 157 -7.46 -17.32 -1.97
N LYS A 158 -8.80 -17.35 -1.80
CA LYS A 158 -9.70 -17.92 -2.80
C LYS A 158 -9.94 -16.95 -3.96
N LYS A 159 -9.79 -15.67 -3.72
CA LYS A 159 -9.97 -14.57 -4.67
C LYS A 159 -8.97 -13.47 -4.32
N LEU A 160 -8.45 -12.78 -5.33
CA LEU A 160 -7.64 -11.58 -5.17
C LEU A 160 -7.82 -10.73 -6.44
N ASP A 161 -8.35 -9.53 -6.28
CA ASP A 161 -8.71 -8.65 -7.40
C ASP A 161 -7.79 -7.45 -7.52
N LEU A 162 -7.24 -6.97 -6.39
CA LEU A 162 -6.35 -5.83 -6.36
C LEU A 162 -5.27 -5.98 -5.28
N ILE A 163 -4.06 -5.56 -5.61
CA ILE A 163 -2.95 -5.39 -4.67
C ILE A 163 -2.45 -3.96 -4.73
N LYS A 164 -2.30 -3.29 -3.59
CA LYS A 164 -1.41 -2.14 -3.41
C LYS A 164 -0.18 -2.63 -2.64
N LEU A 165 1.01 -2.33 -3.17
CA LEU A 165 2.27 -2.55 -2.46
C LEU A 165 3.08 -1.26 -2.39
N ASP A 166 3.36 -0.85 -1.15
CA ASP A 166 4.24 0.25 -0.80
C ASP A 166 4.96 -0.18 0.49
N VAL A 167 5.99 -1.00 0.33
CA VAL A 167 6.69 -1.67 1.43
C VAL A 167 8.16 -1.25 1.53
N GLN A 168 8.47 -0.10 0.96
CA GLN A 168 9.70 0.64 1.12
C GLN A 168 10.96 -0.20 0.84
N GLY A 169 11.01 -0.77 -0.38
CA GLY A 169 12.13 -1.55 -0.91
C GLY A 169 12.00 -3.06 -0.72
N PHE A 170 10.89 -3.55 -0.17
CA PHE A 170 10.64 -4.99 0.01
C PHE A 170 9.70 -5.58 -1.06
N GLU A 171 9.29 -4.78 -2.05
CA GLU A 171 8.33 -5.13 -3.11
C GLU A 171 8.74 -6.39 -3.86
N TYR A 172 10.02 -6.50 -4.24
CA TYR A 172 10.51 -7.68 -4.97
C TYR A 172 10.30 -8.97 -4.17
N LYS A 173 10.65 -8.97 -2.87
CA LYS A 173 10.45 -10.12 -1.99
C LYS A 173 8.98 -10.42 -1.75
N ALA A 174 8.14 -9.38 -1.59
CA ALA A 174 6.69 -9.54 -1.45
C ALA A 174 6.06 -10.18 -2.70
N PHE A 175 6.48 -9.77 -3.91
CA PHE A 175 6.02 -10.40 -5.15
C PHE A 175 6.50 -11.85 -5.29
N ILE A 176 7.75 -12.16 -4.96
CA ILE A 176 8.24 -13.56 -4.96
C ILE A 176 7.41 -14.43 -4.01
N GLY A 177 7.12 -13.93 -2.79
CA GLY A 177 6.28 -14.64 -1.82
C GLY A 177 4.79 -14.72 -2.18
N GLY A 178 4.36 -13.99 -3.21
CA GLY A 178 2.99 -13.98 -3.73
C GLY A 178 2.83 -14.58 -5.13
N GLU A 179 3.90 -15.17 -5.69
CA GLU A 179 3.94 -15.56 -7.10
C GLU A 179 2.77 -16.46 -7.50
N LYS A 180 2.46 -17.49 -6.71
CA LYS A 180 1.37 -18.44 -7.02
C LYS A 180 0.01 -17.76 -6.97
N THR A 181 -0.23 -16.96 -5.93
CA THR A 181 -1.49 -16.23 -5.74
C THR A 181 -1.69 -15.20 -6.84
N ILE A 182 -0.66 -14.42 -7.16
CA ILE A 182 -0.73 -13.38 -8.20
C ILE A 182 -0.93 -13.99 -9.59
N LYS A 183 -0.18 -15.03 -9.94
CA LYS A 183 -0.36 -15.71 -11.22
C LYS A 183 -1.72 -16.39 -11.36
N LYS A 184 -2.27 -16.91 -10.25
CA LYS A 184 -3.59 -17.56 -10.25
C LYS A 184 -4.73 -16.57 -10.43
N HIS A 185 -4.66 -15.44 -9.75
CA HIS A 185 -5.77 -14.48 -9.70
C HIS A 185 -5.60 -13.29 -10.63
N THR A 186 -4.36 -12.98 -11.03
CA THR A 186 -3.99 -11.87 -11.92
C THR A 186 -4.63 -10.54 -11.47
N PRO A 187 -4.39 -10.07 -10.23
CA PRO A 187 -5.01 -8.86 -9.70
C PRO A 187 -4.53 -7.59 -10.43
N ILE A 188 -5.28 -6.51 -10.33
CA ILE A 188 -4.78 -5.16 -10.60
C ILE A 188 -3.70 -4.84 -9.56
N ILE A 189 -2.57 -4.25 -9.97
CA ILE A 189 -1.47 -3.91 -9.05
C ILE A 189 -1.23 -2.41 -9.06
N PHE A 190 -1.29 -1.79 -7.89
CA PHE A 190 -0.81 -0.45 -7.62
C PHE A 190 0.53 -0.54 -6.90
N LEU A 191 1.52 0.19 -7.37
CA LEU A 191 2.90 0.07 -6.94
C LEU A 191 3.59 1.43 -6.96
N GLU A 192 4.28 1.76 -5.85
CA GLU A 192 5.30 2.80 -5.86
C GLU A 192 6.57 2.21 -6.49
N ASN A 193 7.12 2.87 -7.52
CA ASN A 193 8.24 2.35 -8.29
C ASN A 193 9.17 3.45 -8.79
N TYR A 194 10.38 3.50 -8.27
CA TYR A 194 11.42 4.46 -8.64
C TYR A 194 12.25 3.92 -9.81
N PRO A 195 12.21 4.53 -11.01
CA PRO A 195 12.89 4.01 -12.21
C PRO A 195 14.40 3.84 -12.05
N THR A 196 15.02 4.60 -11.16
CA THR A 196 16.46 4.58 -10.91
C THR A 196 16.89 3.49 -9.93
N SER A 197 15.95 2.87 -9.22
CA SER A 197 16.22 1.80 -8.27
C SER A 197 16.42 0.47 -9.01
N GLU A 198 17.53 -0.24 -8.73
CA GLU A 198 17.76 -1.59 -9.28
C GLU A 198 16.72 -2.60 -8.83
N ILE A 199 16.22 -2.47 -7.59
CA ILE A 199 15.19 -3.36 -7.04
C ILE A 199 13.90 -3.16 -7.82
N ASP A 200 13.51 -1.91 -8.05
CA ASP A 200 12.28 -1.57 -8.77
C ASP A 200 12.33 -2.01 -10.23
N GLN A 201 13.50 -1.91 -10.88
CA GLN A 201 13.69 -2.46 -12.22
C GLN A 201 13.51 -3.98 -12.25
N LYS A 202 13.99 -4.70 -11.20
CA LYS A 202 13.77 -6.15 -11.05
C LYS A 202 12.28 -6.47 -10.85
N VAL A 203 11.57 -5.67 -10.06
CA VAL A 203 10.10 -5.80 -9.86
C VAL A 203 9.36 -5.68 -11.19
N ILE A 204 9.61 -4.61 -11.94
CA ILE A 204 8.94 -4.40 -13.23
C ILE A 204 9.28 -5.53 -14.22
N LYS A 205 10.53 -5.96 -14.29
CA LYS A 205 10.92 -7.10 -15.13
C LYS A 205 10.19 -8.39 -14.74
N LEU A 206 10.06 -8.66 -13.43
CA LEU A 206 9.34 -9.82 -12.91
C LEU A 206 7.87 -9.78 -13.33
N LEU A 207 7.18 -8.66 -13.10
CA LEU A 207 5.78 -8.51 -13.41
C LEU A 207 5.51 -8.52 -14.93
N LYS A 208 6.39 -7.96 -15.74
CA LYS A 208 6.34 -8.11 -17.21
C LYS A 208 6.43 -9.58 -17.64
N ASN A 209 7.29 -10.37 -17.02
CA ASN A 209 7.38 -11.82 -17.29
C ASN A 209 6.09 -12.58 -16.89
N TRP A 210 5.31 -12.04 -15.96
CA TRP A 210 3.98 -12.58 -15.59
C TRP A 210 2.84 -12.03 -16.48
N GLY A 211 3.18 -11.24 -17.50
CA GLY A 211 2.22 -10.73 -18.47
C GLY A 211 1.59 -9.38 -18.14
N TYR A 212 2.14 -8.65 -17.18
CA TYR A 212 1.68 -7.30 -16.85
C TYR A 212 2.31 -6.23 -17.74
N VAL A 213 1.55 -5.20 -18.03
CA VAL A 213 2.00 -3.94 -18.64
C VAL A 213 1.96 -2.86 -17.57
N LYS A 214 3.02 -2.08 -17.47
CA LYS A 214 3.12 -0.95 -16.54
C LYS A 214 2.54 0.31 -17.18
N TYR A 215 1.69 0.99 -16.45
CA TYR A 215 1.20 2.34 -16.75
C TYR A 215 1.70 3.27 -15.63
N ARG A 216 2.71 4.09 -15.93
CA ARG A 216 3.26 5.06 -14.98
C ARG A 216 2.53 6.39 -15.13
N LEU A 217 2.10 6.94 -14.00
CA LEU A 217 1.48 8.25 -13.96
C LEU A 217 2.57 9.35 -14.06
N LEU A 218 2.58 10.09 -15.16
CA LEU A 218 3.51 11.19 -15.40
C LEU A 218 2.90 12.54 -15.00
N CYS A 219 2.51 12.68 -13.75
CA CYS A 219 2.21 13.99 -13.18
C CYS A 219 3.39 14.52 -12.37
N THR A 220 3.42 15.83 -12.14
CA THR A 220 4.59 16.50 -11.57
C THR A 220 4.96 16.08 -10.15
N GLN A 221 4.02 15.49 -9.40
CA GLN A 221 4.18 15.19 -7.98
C GLN A 221 4.28 13.69 -7.67
N TYR A 222 3.85 12.78 -8.58
CA TYR A 222 3.64 11.36 -8.31
C TYR A 222 4.22 10.48 -9.43
N LYS A 223 5.45 10.78 -9.84
CA LYS A 223 6.13 10.07 -10.94
C LYS A 223 6.50 8.62 -10.60
N GLU A 224 6.53 8.30 -9.31
CA GLU A 224 6.82 6.98 -8.78
C GLU A 224 5.62 6.03 -8.86
N ASP A 225 4.39 6.56 -8.88
CA ASP A 225 3.19 5.72 -8.89
C ASP A 225 2.95 5.07 -10.24
N CYS A 226 2.65 3.79 -10.22
CA CYS A 226 2.28 3.06 -11.42
C CYS A 226 1.17 2.04 -11.15
N ILE A 227 0.42 1.76 -12.22
CA ILE A 227 -0.62 0.72 -12.25
C ILE A 227 -0.13 -0.36 -13.21
N LEU A 228 -0.15 -1.62 -12.78
CA LEU A 228 0.18 -2.74 -13.63
C LEU A 228 -1.08 -3.55 -13.93
N LEU A 229 -1.33 -3.74 -15.19
CA LEU A 229 -2.50 -4.41 -15.73
C LEU A 229 -2.11 -5.53 -16.68
N ASN A 230 -2.82 -6.64 -16.63
CA ASN A 230 -2.65 -7.72 -17.60
C ASN A 230 -3.63 -7.52 -18.78
N PRO A 231 -3.15 -7.31 -20.01
CA PRO A 231 -4.01 -7.02 -21.15
C PRO A 231 -4.99 -8.14 -21.54
N LYS A 232 -4.76 -9.37 -21.04
CA LYS A 232 -5.67 -10.49 -21.29
C LYS A 232 -6.94 -10.45 -20.41
N ILE A 233 -6.88 -9.68 -19.31
CA ILE A 233 -7.93 -9.68 -18.27
C ILE A 233 -8.50 -8.28 -18.03
N HIS A 234 -7.62 -7.24 -17.99
CA HIS A 234 -7.96 -5.88 -17.58
C HIS A 234 -8.21 -4.92 -18.76
N ASN A 235 -8.88 -5.39 -19.81
CA ASN A 235 -9.11 -4.56 -21.00
C ASN A 235 -9.90 -3.28 -20.71
N LYS A 236 -10.89 -3.34 -19.82
CA LYS A 236 -11.72 -2.18 -19.46
C LYS A 236 -10.93 -1.14 -18.68
N GLU A 237 -10.09 -1.57 -17.76
CA GLU A 237 -9.23 -0.72 -16.96
C GLU A 237 -8.16 -0.07 -17.84
N ILE A 238 -7.62 -0.80 -18.81
CA ILE A 238 -6.68 -0.27 -19.81
C ILE A 238 -7.34 0.77 -20.68
N GLU A 239 -8.51 0.47 -21.26
CA GLU A 239 -9.28 1.42 -22.07
C GLU A 239 -9.60 2.69 -21.24
N PHE A 240 -10.00 2.53 -19.99
CA PHE A 240 -10.25 3.65 -19.10
C PHE A 240 -9.00 4.52 -18.93
N ILE A 241 -7.83 3.93 -18.60
CA ILE A 241 -6.56 4.65 -18.44
C ILE A 241 -6.18 5.40 -19.72
N GLU A 242 -6.20 4.72 -20.86
CA GLU A 242 -5.78 5.29 -22.14
C GLU A 242 -6.67 6.45 -22.62
N ASN A 243 -7.92 6.49 -22.16
CA ASN A 243 -8.85 7.57 -22.45
C ASN A 243 -8.72 8.77 -21.49
N GLN A 244 -7.90 8.70 -20.44
CA GLN A 244 -7.68 9.80 -19.49
C GLN A 244 -6.78 10.88 -20.06
N LYS A 245 -7.33 11.84 -20.80
CA LYS A 245 -6.58 12.94 -21.45
C LYS A 245 -5.88 13.89 -20.48
N GLN A 246 -6.34 13.95 -19.22
CA GLN A 246 -5.76 14.78 -18.17
C GLN A 246 -4.47 14.21 -17.57
N TYR A 247 -4.17 12.94 -17.83
CA TYR A 247 -2.95 12.29 -17.38
C TYR A 247 -2.05 11.95 -18.56
N SER A 248 -0.74 12.04 -18.35
CA SER A 248 0.26 11.48 -19.24
C SER A 248 0.72 10.14 -18.69
N TRP A 249 0.92 9.15 -19.55
CA TRP A 249 1.30 7.80 -19.17
C TRP A 249 2.58 7.35 -19.88
N GLU A 250 3.43 6.65 -19.14
CA GLU A 250 4.55 5.85 -19.65
C GLU A 250 4.23 4.37 -19.50
N LYS A 251 4.39 3.59 -20.61
CA LYS A 251 4.18 2.12 -20.62
C LYS A 251 5.49 1.35 -20.45
#